data_fc757c7bc35a66e7acba040c339650af
#
_entry.id   fc757c7bc35a66e7acba040c339650af
#
_cell.length_a   1.000
_cell.length_b   1.000
_cell.length_c   1.000
_cell.angle_alpha   90.00
_cell.angle_beta   90.00
_cell.angle_gamma   90.00
#
_symmetry.space_group_name_H-M   'P 1'
#
loop_
_entity.id
_entity.type
_entity.pdbx_description
1 polymer ?
#
loop_
_entity_poly.entity_id
_entity_poly.type
_entity_poly.pdbx_seq_one_letter_code
_entity_poly.pdbx_strand_id
1 'polypeptide(L)'
;QPPRGWELNEELLHANTSIPPTHQYLAFYFWLRHEFRADAIVHLGRHSTYEFLPRKGVGQDELDYPALIAGDIPGIYPYIVDGVGEGLQAKRRGLAVMVDHLIPPLTATPLYDDLLRLRQLVESYESSNNPALRKQAAESMRGLIDELHLKDALTASMDAELKVRGISFEQADDELLVHEIGHYLTHLQEDFMPLGLHVFGKPWKREALGTMLVSMKAKDSDAALRRNLEISPEHEMRALLHGLAGRFVPAGPGNDPIRNAEALPTGRNFHGLDNSLIPSRLGYSLGAKLANEARAKVEEDGKEAVILWASDSVRDEGAMVGFGLSLLGVAPQWNSRGIVAGLERQPLNEVGQRADTVFVTSGLFRDLFGQQIIWLDKAVLLALDGSRRTIERTRPDLASALRAALEPLGPMASPGDEPLARNHVARHWVNETSALIKRGI
;
A
#
# COMPACT_ATOMS: atom_id res chain seq x y z
N GLN A 1 2.61 22.61 -8.72
CA GLN A 1 1.31 22.24 -9.27
C GLN A 1 0.21 23.12 -8.69
N PRO A 2 -0.86 23.43 -9.44
CA PRO A 2 -2.00 24.12 -8.89
C PRO A 2 -2.78 23.16 -7.95
N PRO A 3 -3.43 23.68 -6.89
CA PRO A 3 -4.34 22.90 -6.09
C PRO A 3 -5.49 22.38 -6.95
N ARG A 4 -6.02 21.19 -6.63
CA ARG A 4 -7.16 20.62 -7.39
C ARG A 4 -8.48 21.40 -7.22
N GLY A 5 -8.56 22.26 -6.20
CA GLY A 5 -9.68 23.16 -5.97
C GLY A 5 -10.81 22.57 -5.14
N TRP A 6 -10.64 21.39 -4.56
CA TRP A 6 -11.60 20.71 -3.70
C TRP A 6 -11.03 20.45 -2.29
N GLU A 7 -10.05 21.26 -1.88
CA GLU A 7 -9.25 21.09 -0.66
C GLU A 7 -10.08 21.14 0.63
N LEU A 8 -11.26 21.71 0.57
CA LEU A 8 -12.18 21.73 1.71
C LEU A 8 -12.92 20.40 1.93
N ASN A 9 -12.79 19.45 1.02
CA ASN A 9 -13.39 18.13 1.11
C ASN A 9 -12.46 17.06 0.55
N GLU A 10 -11.72 16.42 1.43
CA GLU A 10 -10.74 15.40 1.07
C GLU A 10 -11.35 14.18 0.38
N GLU A 11 -12.57 13.79 0.73
CA GLU A 11 -13.28 12.69 0.06
C GLU A 11 -13.49 12.96 -1.43
N LEU A 12 -13.76 14.23 -1.80
CA LEU A 12 -13.87 14.62 -3.20
C LEU A 12 -12.53 14.59 -3.93
N LEU A 13 -11.42 14.77 -3.22
CA LEU A 13 -10.08 14.75 -3.80
C LEU A 13 -9.62 13.34 -4.18
N HIS A 14 -9.83 12.36 -3.30
CA HIS A 14 -9.17 11.06 -3.38
C HIS A 14 -10.10 9.90 -3.76
N ALA A 15 -11.37 9.97 -3.41
CA ALA A 15 -12.29 8.86 -3.57
C ALA A 15 -13.29 9.03 -4.72
N ASN A 16 -13.41 10.22 -5.29
CA ASN A 16 -14.45 10.51 -6.26
C ASN A 16 -14.03 10.09 -7.68
N THR A 17 -14.87 9.27 -8.33
CA THR A 17 -14.66 8.80 -9.70
C THR A 17 -15.45 9.58 -10.74
N SER A 18 -16.32 10.52 -10.35
CA SER A 18 -17.29 11.17 -11.23
C SER A 18 -17.20 12.70 -11.26
N ILE A 19 -16.74 13.37 -10.19
CA ILE A 19 -16.65 14.83 -10.17
C ILE A 19 -15.44 15.28 -11.02
N PRO A 20 -15.65 16.18 -12.00
CA PRO A 20 -14.55 16.67 -12.83
C PRO A 20 -13.58 17.56 -12.03
N PRO A 21 -12.33 17.68 -12.46
CA PRO A 21 -11.41 18.66 -11.89
C PRO A 21 -11.92 20.08 -12.13
N THR A 22 -11.50 21.01 -11.27
CA THR A 22 -11.93 22.42 -11.38
C THR A 22 -11.41 23.09 -12.66
N HIS A 23 -12.07 24.12 -13.10
CA HIS A 23 -11.66 24.88 -14.27
C HIS A 23 -10.28 25.53 -14.10
N GLN A 24 -9.92 25.98 -12.88
CA GLN A 24 -8.58 26.51 -12.60
C GLN A 24 -7.50 25.47 -12.79
N TYR A 25 -7.75 24.23 -12.34
CA TYR A 25 -6.81 23.13 -12.53
C TYR A 25 -6.59 22.81 -14.01
N LEU A 26 -7.68 22.66 -14.77
CA LEU A 26 -7.62 22.45 -16.22
C LEU A 26 -6.95 23.61 -16.96
N ALA A 27 -7.31 24.85 -16.60
CA ALA A 27 -6.80 26.06 -17.22
C ALA A 27 -5.27 26.17 -17.11
N PHE A 28 -4.68 25.76 -15.96
CA PHE A 28 -3.23 25.74 -15.77
C PHE A 28 -2.53 24.85 -16.78
N TYR A 29 -3.00 23.61 -16.96
CA TYR A 29 -2.37 22.67 -17.88
C TYR A 29 -2.62 23.04 -19.34
N PHE A 30 -3.81 23.56 -19.66
CA PHE A 30 -4.08 24.07 -21.00
C PHE A 30 -3.26 25.32 -21.33
N TRP A 31 -3.01 26.18 -20.34
CA TRP A 31 -2.09 27.29 -20.48
C TRP A 31 -0.66 26.81 -20.78
N LEU A 32 -0.17 25.80 -20.06
CA LEU A 32 1.14 25.21 -20.35
C LEU A 32 1.26 24.69 -21.79
N ARG A 33 0.19 24.11 -22.32
CA ARG A 33 0.18 23.56 -23.69
C ARG A 33 0.02 24.66 -24.76
N HIS A 34 -0.93 25.52 -24.61
CA HIS A 34 -1.39 26.38 -25.69
C HIS A 34 -0.75 27.78 -25.68
N GLU A 35 -0.51 28.35 -24.50
CA GLU A 35 0.06 29.69 -24.34
C GLU A 35 1.55 29.62 -24.03
N PHE A 36 1.95 28.89 -23.01
CA PHE A 36 3.37 28.72 -22.64
C PHE A 36 4.12 27.86 -23.66
N ARG A 37 3.44 26.92 -24.31
CA ARG A 37 3.97 26.01 -25.33
C ARG A 37 5.16 25.21 -24.82
N ALA A 38 4.98 24.54 -23.69
CA ALA A 38 5.99 23.69 -23.11
C ALA A 38 6.30 22.49 -24.02
N ASP A 39 7.56 22.22 -24.27
CA ASP A 39 8.01 21.05 -25.04
C ASP A 39 8.05 19.78 -24.18
N ALA A 40 8.15 19.92 -22.87
CA ALA A 40 8.10 18.83 -21.90
C ALA A 40 7.70 19.35 -20.52
N ILE A 41 7.15 18.48 -19.67
CA ILE A 41 6.88 18.77 -18.27
C ILE A 41 7.77 17.88 -17.41
N VAL A 42 8.55 18.50 -16.53
CA VAL A 42 9.30 17.77 -15.49
C VAL A 42 8.53 17.85 -14.18
N HIS A 43 8.07 16.70 -13.70
CA HIS A 43 7.41 16.59 -12.42
C HIS A 43 8.44 16.20 -11.35
N LEU A 44 8.79 17.15 -10.49
CA LEU A 44 9.74 16.90 -9.41
C LEU A 44 8.98 16.68 -8.11
N GLY A 45 9.05 15.48 -7.58
CA GLY A 45 8.36 15.09 -6.35
C GLY A 45 7.94 13.64 -6.33
N ARG A 46 7.26 13.22 -5.27
CA ARG A 46 6.83 11.83 -5.12
C ARG A 46 5.65 11.47 -6.02
N HIS A 47 4.73 12.38 -6.22
CA HIS A 47 3.62 12.24 -7.16
C HIS A 47 3.09 13.61 -7.57
N SER A 48 2.42 13.64 -8.73
CA SER A 48 1.62 14.76 -9.14
C SER A 48 0.15 14.52 -8.77
N THR A 49 -0.72 15.47 -9.07
CA THR A 49 -2.13 15.30 -8.75
C THR A 49 -2.96 14.81 -9.93
N TYR A 50 -2.48 14.96 -11.16
CA TYR A 50 -3.30 14.64 -12.34
C TYR A 50 -3.47 13.15 -12.58
N GLU A 51 -2.53 12.31 -12.20
CA GLU A 51 -2.66 10.86 -12.27
C GLU A 51 -3.73 10.29 -11.31
N PHE A 52 -4.15 11.08 -10.32
CA PHE A 52 -5.23 10.71 -9.39
C PHE A 52 -6.58 11.35 -9.72
N LEU A 53 -6.71 11.98 -10.87
CA LEU A 53 -7.97 12.56 -11.32
C LEU A 53 -9.03 11.47 -11.57
N PRO A 54 -10.32 11.82 -11.50
CA PRO A 54 -11.43 10.89 -11.69
C PRO A 54 -11.42 10.13 -13.01
N ARG A 55 -12.35 9.23 -13.18
CA ARG A 55 -12.61 8.30 -14.27
C ARG A 55 -11.72 7.05 -14.25
N LYS A 56 -11.40 6.48 -15.42
CA LYS A 56 -10.79 5.16 -15.54
C LYS A 56 -9.41 5.10 -14.89
N GLY A 57 -9.20 4.10 -14.06
CA GLY A 57 -7.89 3.81 -13.46
C GLY A 57 -6.91 3.19 -14.46
N VAL A 58 -7.42 2.38 -15.38
CA VAL A 58 -6.67 1.67 -16.43
C VAL A 58 -7.41 1.76 -17.75
N GLY A 59 -6.68 1.61 -18.85
CA GLY A 59 -7.29 1.63 -20.19
C GLY A 59 -7.91 2.99 -20.49
N GLN A 60 -7.19 4.05 -20.21
CA GLN A 60 -7.63 5.42 -20.47
C GLN A 60 -7.86 5.67 -21.96
N ASP A 61 -8.82 6.49 -22.25
CA ASP A 61 -9.03 7.09 -23.55
C ASP A 61 -8.68 8.59 -23.54
N GLU A 62 -8.76 9.23 -24.69
CA GLU A 62 -8.44 10.65 -24.84
C GLU A 62 -9.34 11.61 -24.05
N LEU A 63 -10.50 11.13 -23.60
CA LEU A 63 -11.46 11.92 -22.80
C LEU A 63 -11.30 11.72 -21.30
N ASP A 64 -10.40 10.85 -20.85
CA ASP A 64 -10.07 10.74 -19.44
C ASP A 64 -9.23 11.93 -18.97
N TYR A 65 -9.50 12.44 -17.78
CA TYR A 65 -8.89 13.70 -17.33
C TYR A 65 -7.36 13.69 -17.31
N PRO A 66 -6.67 12.62 -16.90
CA PRO A 66 -5.21 12.60 -17.00
C PRO A 66 -4.72 12.71 -18.44
N ALA A 67 -5.38 12.04 -19.39
CA ALA A 67 -5.03 12.12 -20.81
C ALA A 67 -5.30 13.52 -21.39
N LEU A 68 -6.45 14.12 -21.04
CA LEU A 68 -6.78 15.51 -21.44
C LEU A 68 -5.75 16.51 -20.95
N ILE A 69 -5.24 16.34 -19.73
CA ILE A 69 -4.27 17.25 -19.11
C ILE A 69 -2.87 17.05 -19.70
N ALA A 70 -2.39 15.81 -19.73
CA ALA A 70 -1.09 15.48 -20.28
C ALA A 70 -1.01 15.82 -21.79
N GLY A 71 -2.07 15.49 -22.53
CA GLY A 71 -2.13 15.69 -23.96
C GLY A 71 -0.95 15.04 -24.68
N ASP A 72 -0.29 15.81 -25.53
CA ASP A 72 0.87 15.41 -26.31
C ASP A 72 2.21 15.87 -25.72
N ILE A 73 2.19 16.54 -24.55
CA ILE A 73 3.42 16.99 -23.88
C ILE A 73 4.02 15.82 -23.10
N PRO A 74 5.28 15.42 -23.38
CA PRO A 74 5.95 14.37 -22.64
C PRO A 74 6.17 14.77 -21.18
N GLY A 75 5.79 13.88 -20.26
CA GLY A 75 6.02 13.99 -18.82
C GLY A 75 7.26 13.22 -18.39
N ILE A 76 8.18 13.86 -17.69
CA ILE A 76 9.36 13.23 -17.13
C ILE A 76 9.32 13.41 -15.61
N TYR A 77 9.46 12.29 -14.89
CA TYR A 77 9.35 12.24 -13.44
C TYR A 77 10.67 11.82 -12.79
N PRO A 78 11.48 12.77 -12.28
CA PRO A 78 12.40 12.45 -11.19
C PRO A 78 11.60 11.96 -9.99
N TYR A 79 11.73 10.67 -9.66
CA TYR A 79 10.87 9.98 -8.70
C TYR A 79 11.68 9.14 -7.72
N ILE A 80 11.31 9.16 -6.44
CA ILE A 80 12.00 8.35 -5.43
C ILE A 80 11.83 6.86 -5.71
N VAL A 81 12.92 6.10 -5.67
CA VAL A 81 12.97 4.71 -6.14
C VAL A 81 12.11 3.73 -5.35
N ASP A 82 11.78 4.05 -4.10
CA ASP A 82 10.91 3.24 -3.24
C ASP A 82 9.40 3.51 -3.45
N GLY A 83 9.06 4.57 -4.17
CA GLY A 83 7.68 4.97 -4.46
C GLY A 83 7.02 4.22 -5.61
N VAL A 84 7.25 2.91 -5.74
CA VAL A 84 6.91 2.10 -6.92
C VAL A 84 5.41 2.13 -7.24
N GLY A 85 4.54 2.00 -6.24
CA GLY A 85 3.08 1.94 -6.46
C GLY A 85 2.54 3.19 -7.15
N GLU A 86 2.82 4.35 -6.59
CA GLU A 86 2.38 5.66 -7.12
C GLU A 86 3.11 6.03 -8.41
N GLY A 87 4.40 5.67 -8.53
CA GLY A 87 5.15 5.87 -9.76
C GLY A 87 4.62 5.06 -10.95
N LEU A 88 4.13 3.84 -10.70
CA LEU A 88 3.41 3.07 -11.73
C LEU A 88 2.10 3.73 -12.13
N GLN A 89 1.41 4.39 -11.20
CA GLN A 89 0.22 5.18 -11.50
C GLN A 89 0.57 6.33 -12.46
N ALA A 90 1.66 7.07 -12.21
CA ALA A 90 2.14 8.11 -13.11
C ALA A 90 2.46 7.58 -14.51
N LYS A 91 3.08 6.41 -14.62
CA LYS A 91 3.34 5.75 -15.93
C LYS A 91 2.06 5.38 -16.66
N ARG A 92 1.07 4.82 -15.95
CA ARG A 92 -0.18 4.34 -16.57
C ARG A 92 -1.15 5.45 -16.91
N ARG A 93 -1.24 6.46 -16.06
CA ARG A 93 -2.22 7.54 -16.21
C ARG A 93 -1.63 8.83 -16.76
N GLY A 94 -0.32 9.04 -16.63
CA GLY A 94 0.37 10.19 -17.16
C GLY A 94 1.28 9.91 -18.36
N LEU A 95 1.39 8.63 -18.77
CA LEU A 95 2.35 8.18 -19.79
C LEU A 95 3.78 8.65 -19.49
N ALA A 96 4.09 8.82 -18.21
CA ALA A 96 5.33 9.43 -17.75
C ALA A 96 6.54 8.52 -17.95
N VAL A 97 7.66 9.13 -18.29
CA VAL A 97 8.98 8.52 -18.23
C VAL A 97 9.53 8.74 -16.83
N MET A 98 9.68 7.68 -16.07
CA MET A 98 10.26 7.77 -14.72
C MET A 98 11.77 7.89 -14.82
N VAL A 99 12.33 8.70 -13.93
CA VAL A 99 13.77 8.77 -13.66
C VAL A 99 13.94 8.59 -12.16
N ASP A 100 14.13 7.35 -11.75
CA ASP A 100 14.22 7.08 -10.31
C ASP A 100 15.47 7.68 -9.69
N HIS A 101 15.38 8.02 -8.41
CA HIS A 101 16.47 8.57 -7.63
C HIS A 101 16.56 7.92 -6.25
N LEU A 102 17.72 8.06 -5.63
CA LEU A 102 18.02 7.48 -4.33
C LEU A 102 17.04 7.96 -3.24
N ILE A 103 16.76 7.06 -2.29
CA ILE A 103 16.17 7.43 -1.01
C ILE A 103 17.18 8.21 -0.17
N PRO A 104 16.75 8.94 0.89
CA PRO A 104 17.67 9.49 1.87
C PRO A 104 18.57 8.41 2.49
N PRO A 105 19.79 8.73 2.90
CA PRO A 105 20.62 7.81 3.68
C PRO A 105 20.01 7.64 5.07
N LEU A 106 19.27 6.54 5.26
CA LEU A 106 18.55 6.24 6.49
C LEU A 106 19.43 5.49 7.48
N THR A 107 19.28 5.81 8.76
CA THR A 107 19.84 5.02 9.86
C THR A 107 18.81 3.99 10.29
N ALA A 108 19.14 2.70 10.23
CA ALA A 108 18.24 1.65 10.70
C ALA A 108 18.07 1.74 12.23
N THR A 109 16.83 1.75 12.71
CA THR A 109 16.49 1.76 14.13
C THR A 109 15.51 0.65 14.45
N PRO A 110 15.63 -0.02 15.61
CA PRO A 110 14.67 -1.04 16.05
C PRO A 110 13.25 -0.53 16.28
N LEU A 111 13.09 0.78 16.57
CA LEU A 111 11.80 1.41 16.90
C LEU A 111 11.01 1.91 15.69
N TYR A 112 11.51 1.70 14.47
CA TYR A 112 10.90 2.29 13.28
C TYR A 112 9.42 1.92 13.09
N ASP A 113 9.07 0.65 13.27
CA ASP A 113 7.71 0.16 13.05
C ASP A 113 6.71 0.70 14.09
N ASP A 114 7.16 0.85 15.35
CA ASP A 114 6.32 1.35 16.45
C ASP A 114 6.10 2.86 16.33
N LEU A 115 7.12 3.61 15.91
CA LEU A 115 7.00 5.03 15.63
C LEU A 115 6.11 5.31 14.40
N LEU A 116 6.13 4.43 13.41
CA LEU A 116 5.22 4.49 12.27
C LEU A 116 3.77 4.27 12.74
N ARG A 117 3.54 3.32 13.64
CA ARG A 117 2.22 3.07 14.25
C ARG A 117 1.73 4.29 15.03
N LEU A 118 2.61 4.94 15.78
CA LEU A 118 2.28 6.17 16.51
C LEU A 118 1.90 7.30 15.54
N ARG A 119 2.62 7.45 14.43
CA ARG A 119 2.28 8.41 13.37
C ARG A 119 0.90 8.14 12.76
N GLN A 120 0.58 6.90 12.44
CA GLN A 120 -0.73 6.54 11.89
C GLN A 120 -1.88 6.89 12.83
N LEU A 121 -1.67 6.79 14.15
CA LEU A 121 -2.64 7.21 15.14
C LEU A 121 -2.80 8.73 15.19
N VAL A 122 -1.72 9.50 15.05
CA VAL A 122 -1.77 10.96 14.90
C VAL A 122 -2.59 11.35 13.67
N GLU A 123 -2.26 10.80 12.50
CA GLU A 123 -2.97 11.04 11.25
C GLU A 123 -4.46 10.66 11.35
N SER A 124 -4.78 9.54 12.00
CA SER A 124 -6.16 9.11 12.22
C SER A 124 -6.94 10.07 13.13
N TYR A 125 -6.29 10.65 14.14
CA TYR A 125 -6.90 11.66 14.99
C TYR A 125 -7.16 12.96 14.24
N GLU A 126 -6.18 13.45 13.48
CA GLU A 126 -6.26 14.71 12.75
C GLU A 126 -7.24 14.66 11.58
N SER A 127 -7.29 13.55 10.84
CA SER A 127 -8.18 13.39 9.69
C SER A 127 -9.62 13.07 10.07
N SER A 128 -9.91 12.65 11.31
CA SER A 128 -11.25 12.25 11.71
C SER A 128 -12.06 13.40 12.28
N ASN A 129 -13.26 13.61 11.74
CA ASN A 129 -14.27 14.50 12.33
C ASN A 129 -15.21 13.77 13.33
N ASN A 130 -15.02 12.47 13.54
CA ASN A 130 -15.81 11.68 14.46
C ASN A 130 -15.22 11.70 15.87
N PRO A 131 -15.92 12.29 16.90
CA PRO A 131 -15.39 12.40 18.26
C PRO A 131 -15.03 11.05 18.89
N ALA A 132 -15.78 9.98 18.58
CA ALA A 132 -15.50 8.65 19.13
C ALA A 132 -14.20 8.06 18.56
N LEU A 133 -13.93 8.24 17.26
CA LEU A 133 -12.69 7.80 16.63
C LEU A 133 -11.49 8.63 17.12
N ARG A 134 -11.64 9.93 17.26
CA ARG A 134 -10.58 10.79 17.84
C ARG A 134 -10.23 10.34 19.25
N LYS A 135 -11.23 10.10 20.10
CA LYS A 135 -11.02 9.60 21.45
C LYS A 135 -10.30 8.26 21.47
N GLN A 136 -10.73 7.31 20.63
CA GLN A 136 -10.08 6.00 20.52
C GLN A 136 -8.63 6.10 20.03
N ALA A 137 -8.36 6.98 19.06
CA ALA A 137 -7.00 7.22 18.59
C ALA A 137 -6.11 7.80 19.71
N ALA A 138 -6.61 8.80 20.46
CA ALA A 138 -5.89 9.38 21.59
C ALA A 138 -5.61 8.35 22.70
N GLU A 139 -6.58 7.53 23.08
CA GLU A 139 -6.39 6.44 24.05
C GLU A 139 -5.34 5.43 23.57
N SER A 140 -5.36 5.07 22.29
CA SER A 140 -4.38 4.17 21.69
C SER A 140 -2.98 4.78 21.65
N MET A 141 -2.86 6.08 21.38
CA MET A 141 -1.58 6.80 21.45
C MET A 141 -1.00 6.81 22.85
N ARG A 142 -1.81 7.10 23.88
CA ARG A 142 -1.37 7.07 25.29
C ARG A 142 -0.86 5.67 25.68
N GLY A 143 -1.60 4.63 25.31
CA GLY A 143 -1.16 3.25 25.54
C GLY A 143 0.17 2.91 24.86
N LEU A 144 0.35 3.35 23.61
CA LEU A 144 1.59 3.11 22.87
C LEU A 144 2.78 3.93 23.41
N ILE A 145 2.56 5.15 23.90
CA ILE A 145 3.57 5.97 24.58
C ILE A 145 4.09 5.24 25.82
N ASP A 146 3.20 4.67 26.62
CA ASP A 146 3.56 3.90 27.80
C ASP A 146 4.33 2.62 27.44
N GLU A 147 3.84 1.86 26.43
CA GLU A 147 4.48 0.65 25.92
C GLU A 147 5.92 0.91 25.42
N LEU A 148 6.13 2.00 24.72
CA LEU A 148 7.41 2.38 24.14
C LEU A 148 8.30 3.18 25.10
N HIS A 149 7.86 3.43 26.31
CA HIS A 149 8.56 4.25 27.31
C HIS A 149 8.95 5.66 26.81
N LEU A 150 8.08 6.25 25.96
CA LEU A 150 8.33 7.56 25.36
C LEU A 150 7.92 8.74 26.24
N LYS A 151 7.29 8.50 27.38
CA LYS A 151 6.74 9.54 28.26
C LYS A 151 7.79 10.58 28.66
N ASP A 152 8.96 10.14 29.09
CA ASP A 152 10.01 11.07 29.54
C ASP A 152 10.54 11.93 28.39
N ALA A 153 10.71 11.32 27.21
CA ALA A 153 11.16 12.02 26.01
C ALA A 153 10.13 13.05 25.53
N LEU A 154 8.84 12.68 25.52
CA LEU A 154 7.74 13.57 25.16
C LEU A 154 7.59 14.70 26.22
N THR A 155 7.68 14.39 27.52
CA THR A 155 7.63 15.40 28.57
C THR A 155 8.75 16.42 28.41
N ALA A 156 9.95 15.96 28.05
CA ALA A 156 11.07 16.85 27.77
C ALA A 156 10.86 17.71 26.52
N SER A 157 10.26 17.14 25.46
CA SER A 157 9.90 17.87 24.23
C SER A 157 8.84 18.93 24.49
N MET A 158 7.86 18.63 25.33
CA MET A 158 6.74 19.50 25.67
C MET A 158 7.03 20.46 26.82
N ASP A 159 8.23 20.46 27.43
CA ASP A 159 8.54 21.16 28.69
C ASP A 159 8.17 22.65 28.66
N ALA A 160 8.43 23.33 27.55
CA ALA A 160 8.13 24.76 27.40
C ALA A 160 6.60 24.98 27.39
N GLU A 161 5.84 24.20 26.69
CA GLU A 161 4.39 24.33 26.58
C GLU A 161 3.68 23.94 27.87
N LEU A 162 4.12 22.86 28.52
CA LEU A 162 3.60 22.43 29.82
C LEU A 162 3.83 23.50 30.89
N LYS A 163 5.00 24.15 30.91
CA LYS A 163 5.31 25.25 31.83
C LYS A 163 4.47 26.48 31.59
N VAL A 164 4.25 26.84 30.31
CA VAL A 164 3.41 28.00 29.96
C VAL A 164 1.96 27.77 30.41
N ARG A 165 1.45 26.56 30.27
CA ARG A 165 0.09 26.18 30.67
C ARG A 165 -0.03 25.84 32.16
N GLY A 166 1.06 25.65 32.86
CA GLY A 166 1.09 25.26 34.28
C GLY A 166 0.47 23.90 34.57
N ILE A 167 0.62 22.95 33.64
CA ILE A 167 0.06 21.59 33.72
C ILE A 167 1.15 20.53 33.65
N SER A 168 0.85 19.32 34.11
CA SER A 168 1.70 18.13 33.92
C SER A 168 1.39 17.42 32.61
N PHE A 169 2.25 16.49 32.19
CA PHE A 169 2.03 15.64 31.00
C PHE A 169 0.70 14.87 31.09
N GLU A 170 0.34 14.36 32.25
CA GLU A 170 -0.93 13.64 32.49
C GLU A 170 -2.18 14.53 32.35
N GLN A 171 -2.01 15.83 32.53
CA GLN A 171 -3.07 16.82 32.43
C GLN A 171 -3.20 17.40 31.03
N ALA A 172 -2.28 17.07 30.11
CA ALA A 172 -2.35 17.48 28.72
C ALA A 172 -3.63 16.89 28.07
N ASP A 173 -4.40 17.74 27.42
CA ASP A 173 -5.54 17.32 26.63
C ASP A 173 -5.09 16.55 25.37
N ASP A 174 -6.03 15.88 24.73
CA ASP A 174 -5.71 15.03 23.58
C ASP A 174 -5.21 15.85 22.39
N GLU A 175 -5.68 17.07 22.21
CA GLU A 175 -5.28 17.95 21.11
C GLU A 175 -3.81 18.40 21.25
N LEU A 176 -3.42 18.85 22.45
CA LEU A 176 -2.06 19.19 22.75
C LEU A 176 -1.14 17.97 22.61
N LEU A 177 -1.56 16.83 23.17
CA LEU A 177 -0.76 15.60 23.11
C LEU A 177 -0.50 15.16 21.66
N VAL A 178 -1.54 15.15 20.83
CA VAL A 178 -1.43 14.74 19.41
C VAL A 178 -0.51 15.69 18.64
N HIS A 179 -0.70 17.00 18.83
CA HIS A 179 0.13 18.02 18.20
C HIS A 179 1.62 17.82 18.55
N GLU A 180 1.93 17.63 19.84
CA GLU A 180 3.29 17.46 20.30
C GLU A 180 3.91 16.11 19.91
N ILE A 181 3.13 15.04 19.87
CA ILE A 181 3.59 13.76 19.31
C ILE A 181 3.95 13.94 17.83
N GLY A 182 3.14 14.67 17.05
CA GLY A 182 3.42 14.99 15.66
C GLY A 182 4.77 15.72 15.50
N HIS A 183 5.03 16.73 16.33
CA HIS A 183 6.31 17.43 16.38
C HIS A 183 7.46 16.54 16.78
N TYR A 184 7.30 15.75 17.84
CA TYR A 184 8.30 14.79 18.30
C TYR A 184 8.67 13.77 17.22
N LEU A 185 7.67 13.20 16.53
CA LEU A 185 7.90 12.28 15.43
C LEU A 185 8.58 12.95 14.23
N THR A 186 8.33 14.21 13.99
CA THR A 186 9.01 14.99 12.95
C THR A 186 10.49 15.20 13.31
N HIS A 187 10.78 15.57 14.54
CA HIS A 187 12.16 15.68 15.03
C HIS A 187 12.89 14.33 15.00
N LEU A 188 12.23 13.26 15.44
CA LEU A 188 12.80 11.92 15.31
C LEU A 188 13.09 11.53 13.85
N GLN A 189 12.26 11.95 12.90
CA GLN A 189 12.57 11.72 11.48
C GLN A 189 13.81 12.46 11.02
N GLU A 190 14.06 13.66 11.54
CA GLU A 190 15.32 14.38 11.31
C GLU A 190 16.51 13.60 11.89
N ASP A 191 16.33 12.94 13.03
CA ASP A 191 17.34 12.06 13.64
C ASP A 191 17.57 10.77 12.82
N PHE A 192 16.53 10.24 12.13
CA PHE A 192 16.69 9.10 11.20
C PHE A 192 17.34 9.49 9.88
N MET A 193 17.25 10.77 9.52
CA MET A 193 17.86 11.32 8.32
C MET A 193 18.88 12.41 8.70
N PRO A 194 19.86 12.11 9.58
CA PRO A 194 20.79 13.12 10.11
C PRO A 194 21.63 13.79 9.03
N LEU A 195 21.67 13.19 7.84
CA LEU A 195 22.42 13.68 6.68
C LEU A 195 21.53 14.37 5.65
N GLY A 196 20.24 14.53 5.97
CA GLY A 196 19.23 15.17 5.11
C GLY A 196 18.78 14.30 3.94
N LEU A 197 17.99 14.91 3.06
CA LEU A 197 17.45 14.27 1.87
C LEU A 197 18.52 14.07 0.79
N HIS A 198 18.29 13.09 -0.09
CA HIS A 198 19.06 12.98 -1.32
C HIS A 198 18.76 14.21 -2.23
N VAL A 199 19.82 14.79 -2.75
CA VAL A 199 19.72 15.86 -3.75
C VAL A 199 19.92 15.22 -5.13
N PHE A 200 18.90 15.25 -5.95
CA PHE A 200 18.90 14.67 -7.30
C PHE A 200 20.15 15.04 -8.10
N GLY A 201 20.82 14.05 -8.64
CA GLY A 201 22.03 14.23 -9.45
C GLY A 201 23.28 14.68 -8.69
N LYS A 202 23.23 14.80 -7.34
CA LYS A 202 24.37 15.25 -6.53
C LYS A 202 25.01 14.08 -5.80
N PRO A 203 26.33 13.86 -5.97
CA PRO A 203 27.03 12.80 -5.27
C PRO A 203 26.92 12.92 -3.72
N TRP A 204 26.76 11.80 -3.07
CA TRP A 204 26.76 11.74 -1.61
C TRP A 204 28.13 11.99 -1.02
N LYS A 205 28.15 12.62 0.14
CA LYS A 205 29.35 12.66 0.98
C LYS A 205 29.69 11.25 1.48
N ARG A 206 30.96 11.04 1.81
CA ARG A 206 31.46 9.75 2.32
C ARG A 206 30.67 9.22 3.52
N GLU A 207 30.24 10.11 4.40
CA GLU A 207 29.43 9.78 5.57
C GLU A 207 28.06 9.21 5.18
N ALA A 208 27.33 9.88 4.30
CA ALA A 208 26.02 9.43 3.79
C ALA A 208 26.11 8.07 3.10
N LEU A 209 27.14 7.88 2.29
CA LEU A 209 27.41 6.59 1.64
C LEU A 209 27.67 5.48 2.68
N GLY A 210 28.47 5.79 3.71
CA GLY A 210 28.74 4.86 4.81
C GLY A 210 27.47 4.47 5.57
N THR A 211 26.65 5.46 5.95
CA THR A 211 25.37 5.23 6.64
C THR A 211 24.44 4.32 5.81
N MET A 212 24.30 4.59 4.52
CA MET A 212 23.45 3.76 3.64
C MET A 212 23.96 2.32 3.52
N LEU A 213 25.27 2.13 3.36
CA LEU A 213 25.87 0.80 3.30
C LEU A 213 25.64 -0.01 4.58
N VAL A 214 25.74 0.64 5.75
CA VAL A 214 25.42 0.00 7.04
C VAL A 214 23.95 -0.41 7.08
N SER A 215 23.04 0.45 6.68
CA SER A 215 21.59 0.17 6.65
C SER A 215 21.25 -0.97 5.69
N MET A 216 21.96 -1.07 4.57
CA MET A 216 21.84 -2.17 3.61
C MET A 216 22.55 -3.47 4.09
N LYS A 217 23.16 -3.45 5.29
CA LYS A 217 23.94 -4.60 5.83
C LYS A 217 25.03 -5.05 4.85
N ALA A 218 25.62 -4.11 4.11
CA ALA A 218 26.68 -4.40 3.14
C ALA A 218 27.93 -4.92 3.84
N LYS A 219 28.57 -5.93 3.25
CA LYS A 219 29.86 -6.44 3.69
C LYS A 219 30.98 -5.64 3.02
N ASP A 220 32.18 -5.67 3.57
CA ASP A 220 33.36 -5.02 2.97
C ASP A 220 33.68 -5.52 1.55
N SER A 221 33.27 -6.76 1.24
CA SER A 221 33.40 -7.35 -0.08
C SER A 221 32.42 -6.84 -1.13
N ASP A 222 31.39 -6.09 -0.75
CA ASP A 222 30.30 -5.66 -1.65
C ASP A 222 30.67 -4.39 -2.45
N ALA A 223 31.83 -4.44 -3.10
CA ALA A 223 32.34 -3.33 -3.91
C ALA A 223 31.40 -2.88 -5.03
N ALA A 224 30.64 -3.82 -5.59
CA ALA A 224 29.63 -3.53 -6.61
C ALA A 224 28.48 -2.66 -6.06
N LEU A 225 27.99 -2.99 -4.86
CA LEU A 225 26.92 -2.23 -4.19
C LEU A 225 27.37 -0.79 -3.90
N ARG A 226 28.56 -0.63 -3.34
CA ARG A 226 29.16 0.69 -3.11
C ARG A 226 29.25 1.49 -4.40
N ARG A 227 29.80 0.88 -5.47
CA ARG A 227 29.92 1.52 -6.77
C ARG A 227 28.57 1.95 -7.33
N ASN A 228 27.55 1.09 -7.23
CA ASN A 228 26.21 1.41 -7.73
C ASN A 228 25.59 2.61 -6.99
N LEU A 229 25.77 2.75 -5.68
CA LEU A 229 25.37 3.94 -4.93
C LEU A 229 26.14 5.19 -5.39
N GLU A 230 27.46 5.08 -5.58
CA GLU A 230 28.32 6.20 -5.97
C GLU A 230 27.97 6.75 -7.36
N ILE A 231 27.63 5.88 -8.31
CA ILE A 231 27.30 6.30 -9.70
C ILE A 231 25.84 6.70 -9.88
N SER A 232 24.94 6.37 -8.95
CA SER A 232 23.51 6.65 -9.03
C SER A 232 23.21 8.12 -9.34
N PRO A 233 23.77 9.11 -8.65
CA PRO A 233 23.46 10.52 -8.93
C PRO A 233 23.83 10.97 -10.37
N GLU A 234 24.93 10.47 -10.93
CA GLU A 234 25.31 10.75 -12.30
C GLU A 234 24.33 10.09 -13.28
N HIS A 235 23.87 8.86 -12.99
CA HIS A 235 22.87 8.16 -13.79
C HIS A 235 21.53 8.86 -13.76
N GLU A 236 21.09 9.37 -12.61
CA GLU A 236 19.87 10.16 -12.43
C GLU A 236 19.86 11.38 -13.37
N MET A 237 20.92 12.18 -13.33
CA MET A 237 21.02 13.37 -14.16
C MET A 237 21.11 13.03 -15.65
N ARG A 238 21.87 12.00 -16.00
CA ARG A 238 21.97 11.50 -17.38
C ARG A 238 20.63 11.04 -17.91
N ALA A 239 19.86 10.29 -17.10
CA ALA A 239 18.54 9.82 -17.48
C ALA A 239 17.53 10.95 -17.66
N LEU A 240 17.55 11.98 -16.81
CA LEU A 240 16.74 13.18 -16.99
C LEU A 240 17.07 13.88 -18.33
N LEU A 241 18.35 14.08 -18.61
CA LEU A 241 18.77 14.70 -19.87
C LEU A 241 18.42 13.83 -21.09
N HIS A 242 18.48 12.50 -20.98
CA HIS A 242 18.03 11.59 -22.02
C HIS A 242 16.52 11.73 -22.26
N GLY A 243 15.72 11.74 -21.20
CA GLY A 243 14.27 11.93 -21.31
C GLY A 243 13.92 13.26 -21.99
N LEU A 244 14.53 14.35 -21.55
CA LEU A 244 14.35 15.68 -22.17
C LEU A 244 14.79 15.73 -23.64
N ALA A 245 15.80 14.95 -24.01
CA ALA A 245 16.26 14.83 -25.39
C ALA A 245 15.44 13.83 -26.23
N GLY A 246 14.33 13.30 -25.73
CA GLY A 246 13.53 12.26 -26.39
C GLY A 246 14.25 10.93 -26.58
N ARG A 247 15.30 10.68 -25.80
CA ARG A 247 16.08 9.44 -25.86
C ARG A 247 15.53 8.40 -24.88
N PHE A 248 15.86 7.14 -25.14
CA PHE A 248 15.46 6.02 -24.29
C PHE A 248 16.09 6.12 -22.89
N VAL A 249 15.25 6.02 -21.85
CA VAL A 249 15.68 5.83 -20.46
C VAL A 249 15.53 4.35 -20.14
N PRO A 250 16.63 3.64 -19.79
CA PRO A 250 16.60 2.21 -19.55
C PRO A 250 15.64 1.82 -18.43
N ALA A 251 14.90 0.74 -18.61
CA ALA A 251 14.07 0.18 -17.58
C ALA A 251 14.91 -0.48 -16.46
N GLY A 252 14.36 -0.53 -15.26
CA GLY A 252 14.96 -1.21 -14.11
C GLY A 252 13.95 -1.50 -13.02
N PRO A 253 14.26 -2.39 -12.07
CA PRO A 253 13.41 -2.61 -10.92
C PRO A 253 13.42 -1.34 -10.04
N GLY A 254 12.21 -0.91 -9.62
CA GLY A 254 12.07 0.00 -8.49
C GLY A 254 11.96 -0.81 -7.20
N ASN A 255 12.22 -0.23 -6.11
CA ASN A 255 11.97 -0.62 -4.72
C ASN A 255 12.98 0.08 -3.80
N ASP A 256 12.75 -0.02 -2.48
CA ASP A 256 13.69 0.44 -1.47
C ASP A 256 15.06 -0.28 -1.62
N PRO A 257 16.16 0.43 -1.91
CA PRO A 257 17.48 -0.20 -2.08
C PRO A 257 17.98 -0.93 -0.84
N ILE A 258 17.51 -0.59 0.37
CA ILE A 258 17.85 -1.30 1.61
C ILE A 258 17.33 -2.74 1.56
N ARG A 259 16.19 -2.95 0.91
CA ARG A 259 15.53 -4.26 0.77
C ARG A 259 15.87 -4.95 -0.55
N ASN A 260 16.06 -4.18 -1.61
CA ASN A 260 16.34 -4.68 -2.94
C ASN A 260 17.51 -3.93 -3.59
N ALA A 261 18.71 -4.46 -3.44
CA ALA A 261 19.93 -3.88 -4.03
C ALA A 261 19.91 -3.82 -5.57
N GLU A 262 19.05 -4.60 -6.24
CA GLU A 262 18.92 -4.58 -7.71
C GLU A 262 18.28 -3.28 -8.23
N ALA A 263 17.62 -2.51 -7.34
CA ALA A 263 17.14 -1.16 -7.66
C ALA A 263 18.29 -0.16 -7.93
N LEU A 264 19.54 -0.55 -7.65
CA LEU A 264 20.74 0.25 -7.89
C LEU A 264 21.49 -0.19 -9.16
N PRO A 265 22.17 0.73 -9.88
CA PRO A 265 22.11 2.19 -9.69
C PRO A 265 20.75 2.75 -10.10
N THR A 266 20.34 3.87 -9.47
CA THR A 266 19.17 4.65 -9.89
C THR A 266 19.40 5.39 -11.22
N GLY A 267 18.42 6.16 -11.66
CA GLY A 267 18.41 6.78 -13.00
C GLY A 267 17.76 5.91 -14.05
N ARG A 268 16.76 5.12 -13.66
CA ARG A 268 16.03 4.19 -14.54
C ARG A 268 14.56 4.55 -14.66
N ASN A 269 13.96 4.16 -15.76
CA ASN A 269 12.51 4.17 -15.90
C ASN A 269 11.95 2.93 -15.19
N PHE A 270 11.80 3.03 -13.88
CA PHE A 270 11.53 1.86 -13.06
C PHE A 270 10.19 1.19 -13.39
N HIS A 271 10.15 -0.09 -13.20
CA HIS A 271 8.94 -0.91 -13.14
C HIS A 271 8.79 -1.49 -11.73
N GLY A 272 7.56 -1.83 -11.37
CA GLY A 272 7.28 -2.53 -10.12
C GLY A 272 7.75 -3.98 -10.17
N LEU A 273 7.56 -4.67 -9.06
CA LEU A 273 7.62 -6.12 -9.03
C LEU A 273 6.67 -6.68 -10.09
N ASP A 274 7.03 -7.80 -10.67
CA ASP A 274 6.09 -8.59 -11.45
C ASP A 274 4.94 -9.01 -10.51
N ASN A 275 3.76 -8.46 -10.73
CA ASN A 275 2.58 -8.70 -9.90
C ASN A 275 2.24 -10.20 -9.84
N SER A 276 2.65 -10.98 -10.85
CA SER A 276 2.44 -12.41 -10.88
C SER A 276 3.20 -13.18 -9.80
N LEU A 277 4.23 -12.55 -9.21
CA LEU A 277 5.01 -13.10 -8.09
C LEU A 277 4.36 -12.86 -6.72
N ILE A 278 3.25 -12.13 -6.64
CA ILE A 278 2.59 -11.77 -5.39
C ILE A 278 1.33 -12.65 -5.13
N PRO A 279 1.21 -13.25 -3.92
CA PRO A 279 2.20 -13.23 -2.85
C PRO A 279 3.40 -14.13 -3.17
N SER A 280 4.61 -13.68 -2.78
CA SER A 280 5.77 -14.55 -2.79
C SER A 280 5.63 -15.66 -1.72
N ARG A 281 6.48 -16.69 -1.79
CA ARG A 281 6.50 -17.74 -0.75
C ARG A 281 6.79 -17.15 0.62
N LEU A 282 7.70 -16.17 0.68
CA LEU A 282 8.06 -15.48 1.93
C LEU A 282 6.91 -14.59 2.43
N GLY A 283 6.32 -13.79 1.54
CA GLY A 283 5.16 -12.95 1.87
C GLY A 283 3.99 -13.78 2.36
N TYR A 284 3.67 -14.90 1.68
CA TYR A 284 2.63 -15.81 2.17
C TYR A 284 2.96 -16.40 3.54
N SER A 285 4.19 -16.85 3.77
CA SER A 285 4.61 -17.41 5.06
C SER A 285 4.44 -16.41 6.21
N LEU A 286 4.82 -15.15 5.99
CA LEU A 286 4.62 -14.07 6.95
C LEU A 286 3.14 -13.81 7.20
N GLY A 287 2.36 -13.68 6.13
CA GLY A 287 0.91 -13.49 6.20
C GLY A 287 0.20 -14.62 6.93
N ALA A 288 0.58 -15.88 6.66
CA ALA A 288 0.02 -17.05 7.32
C ALA A 288 0.32 -17.07 8.83
N LYS A 289 1.52 -16.66 9.24
CA LYS A 289 1.86 -16.50 10.67
C LYS A 289 0.95 -15.48 11.35
N LEU A 290 0.80 -14.30 10.75
CA LEU A 290 -0.08 -13.24 11.25
C LEU A 290 -1.55 -13.69 11.31
N ALA A 291 -2.02 -14.42 10.29
CA ALA A 291 -3.38 -14.97 10.25
C ALA A 291 -3.64 -15.98 11.37
N ASN A 292 -2.65 -16.80 11.73
CA ASN A 292 -2.77 -17.74 12.84
C ASN A 292 -2.91 -17.02 14.20
N GLU A 293 -2.17 -15.92 14.37
CA GLU A 293 -2.28 -15.07 15.57
C GLU A 293 -3.64 -14.34 15.64
N ALA A 294 -4.10 -13.81 14.50
CA ALA A 294 -5.38 -13.11 14.39
C ALA A 294 -6.57 -14.06 14.58
N ARG A 295 -6.52 -15.27 14.02
CA ARG A 295 -7.60 -16.26 14.07
C ARG A 295 -8.03 -16.61 15.48
N ALA A 296 -7.13 -16.57 16.46
CA ALA A 296 -7.44 -16.77 17.86
C ALA A 296 -8.31 -15.66 18.48
N LYS A 297 -8.43 -14.52 17.81
CA LYS A 297 -9.18 -13.33 18.25
C LYS A 297 -10.46 -13.10 17.44
N VAL A 298 -10.71 -13.91 16.40
CA VAL A 298 -11.92 -13.80 15.56
C VAL A 298 -13.14 -14.19 16.35
N GLU A 299 -14.11 -13.28 16.42
CA GLU A 299 -15.41 -13.56 17.05
C GLU A 299 -16.21 -14.57 16.22
N GLU A 300 -17.04 -15.38 16.90
CA GLU A 300 -17.78 -16.50 16.27
C GLU A 300 -18.66 -16.06 15.08
N ASP A 301 -19.28 -14.89 15.17
CA ASP A 301 -20.13 -14.31 14.12
C ASP A 301 -19.49 -13.08 13.45
N GLY A 302 -18.20 -12.80 13.72
CA GLY A 302 -17.46 -11.68 13.18
C GLY A 302 -17.01 -11.90 11.74
N LYS A 303 -16.75 -10.79 11.05
CA LYS A 303 -16.05 -10.74 9.76
C LYS A 303 -14.70 -10.07 9.94
N GLU A 304 -13.68 -10.64 9.33
CA GLU A 304 -12.36 -10.03 9.30
C GLU A 304 -12.23 -9.13 8.07
N ALA A 305 -11.87 -7.88 8.29
CA ALA A 305 -11.58 -6.94 7.20
C ALA A 305 -10.07 -6.91 6.91
N VAL A 306 -9.70 -7.26 5.69
CA VAL A 306 -8.32 -7.21 5.21
C VAL A 306 -8.17 -6.03 4.28
N ILE A 307 -7.40 -5.03 4.70
CA ILE A 307 -7.14 -3.81 3.92
C ILE A 307 -5.91 -4.05 3.04
N LEU A 308 -6.08 -3.84 1.72
CA LEU A 308 -5.06 -4.12 0.72
C LEU A 308 -4.63 -2.83 0.01
N TRP A 309 -3.45 -2.34 0.34
CA TRP A 309 -2.78 -1.24 -0.31
C TRP A 309 -1.77 -1.75 -1.34
N ALA A 310 -1.72 -1.12 -2.51
CA ALA A 310 -0.78 -1.52 -3.57
C ALA A 310 0.68 -1.35 -3.16
N SER A 311 1.01 -0.22 -2.52
CA SER A 311 2.37 0.09 -2.04
C SER A 311 2.85 -0.95 -1.02
N ASP A 312 1.99 -1.31 -0.07
CA ASP A 312 2.34 -2.29 0.95
C ASP A 312 2.50 -3.68 0.34
N SER A 313 1.58 -4.09 -0.55
CA SER A 313 1.67 -5.38 -1.24
C SER A 313 2.94 -5.54 -2.08
N VAL A 314 3.49 -4.43 -2.63
CA VAL A 314 4.81 -4.45 -3.28
C VAL A 314 5.92 -4.56 -2.24
N ARG A 315 5.81 -3.80 -1.15
CA ARG A 315 6.84 -3.65 -0.13
C ARG A 315 7.01 -4.90 0.74
N ASP A 316 5.90 -5.57 1.07
CA ASP A 316 5.85 -6.76 1.91
C ASP A 316 5.72 -8.08 1.11
N GLU A 317 5.93 -8.02 -0.20
CA GLU A 317 5.82 -9.15 -1.11
C GLU A 317 4.46 -9.85 -1.06
N GLY A 318 3.41 -9.10 -0.74
CA GLY A 318 2.04 -9.58 -0.64
C GLY A 318 1.72 -10.30 0.68
N ALA A 319 2.36 -9.94 1.78
CA ALA A 319 2.09 -10.54 3.09
C ALA A 319 0.62 -10.39 3.49
N MET A 320 -0.01 -9.22 3.24
CA MET A 320 -1.44 -9.02 3.53
C MET A 320 -2.36 -9.81 2.59
N VAL A 321 -1.95 -10.08 1.36
CA VAL A 321 -2.66 -11.01 0.46
C VAL A 321 -2.56 -12.44 1.03
N GLY A 322 -1.36 -12.84 1.47
CA GLY A 322 -1.11 -14.12 2.13
C GLY A 322 -1.90 -14.26 3.43
N PHE A 323 -2.01 -13.19 4.22
CA PHE A 323 -2.82 -13.12 5.43
C PHE A 323 -4.30 -13.44 5.14
N GLY A 324 -4.90 -12.75 4.15
CA GLY A 324 -6.29 -12.98 3.77
C GLY A 324 -6.53 -14.40 3.21
N LEU A 325 -5.63 -14.91 2.36
CA LEU A 325 -5.71 -16.29 1.88
C LEU A 325 -5.64 -17.30 3.04
N SER A 326 -4.73 -17.08 3.99
CA SER A 326 -4.61 -17.96 5.17
C SER A 326 -5.82 -17.90 6.09
N LEU A 327 -6.44 -16.72 6.31
CA LEU A 327 -7.70 -16.62 7.07
C LEU A 327 -8.81 -17.48 6.49
N LEU A 328 -8.91 -17.52 5.15
CA LEU A 328 -9.82 -18.39 4.41
C LEU A 328 -9.39 -19.87 4.45
N GLY A 329 -8.18 -20.16 4.95
CA GLY A 329 -7.58 -21.50 4.93
C GLY A 329 -7.24 -21.98 3.53
N VAL A 330 -6.70 -21.10 2.72
CA VAL A 330 -6.29 -21.36 1.33
C VAL A 330 -4.82 -21.01 1.16
N ALA A 331 -4.05 -21.85 0.48
CA ALA A 331 -2.65 -21.62 0.18
C ALA A 331 -2.42 -21.45 -1.33
N PRO A 332 -1.52 -20.57 -1.76
CA PRO A 332 -1.08 -20.49 -3.15
C PRO A 332 -0.26 -21.71 -3.56
N GLN A 333 -0.40 -22.11 -4.80
CA GLN A 333 0.48 -23.06 -5.47
C GLN A 333 1.35 -22.28 -6.46
N TRP A 334 2.68 -22.33 -6.26
CA TRP A 334 3.63 -21.64 -7.12
C TRP A 334 4.25 -22.57 -8.14
N ASN A 335 4.41 -22.09 -9.35
CA ASN A 335 5.23 -22.77 -10.35
C ASN A 335 6.74 -22.62 -10.04
N SER A 336 7.58 -23.17 -10.92
CA SER A 336 9.05 -23.12 -10.79
C SER A 336 9.63 -21.70 -10.87
N ARG A 337 8.86 -20.74 -11.41
CA ARG A 337 9.26 -19.31 -11.51
C ARG A 337 8.80 -18.47 -10.31
N GLY A 338 8.14 -19.07 -9.31
CA GLY A 338 7.58 -18.35 -8.17
C GLY A 338 6.27 -17.63 -8.46
N ILE A 339 5.64 -17.88 -9.61
CA ILE A 339 4.35 -17.30 -9.98
C ILE A 339 3.24 -18.17 -9.38
N VAL A 340 2.22 -17.55 -8.80
CA VAL A 340 1.03 -18.24 -8.32
C VAL A 340 0.27 -18.83 -9.51
N ALA A 341 0.26 -20.15 -9.60
CA ALA A 341 -0.37 -20.90 -10.68
C ALA A 341 -1.71 -21.52 -10.29
N GLY A 342 -2.01 -21.58 -9.01
CA GLY A 342 -3.23 -22.15 -8.47
C GLY A 342 -3.40 -21.86 -6.99
N LEU A 343 -4.54 -22.31 -6.46
CA LEU A 343 -4.85 -22.26 -5.04
C LEU A 343 -5.24 -23.65 -4.55
N GLU A 344 -4.91 -23.95 -3.31
CA GLU A 344 -5.28 -25.19 -2.64
C GLU A 344 -5.94 -24.90 -1.31
N ARG A 345 -7.10 -25.52 -1.08
CA ARG A 345 -7.77 -25.45 0.22
C ARG A 345 -7.06 -26.33 1.24
N GLN A 346 -6.60 -25.72 2.32
CA GLN A 346 -5.97 -26.43 3.44
C GLN A 346 -6.99 -27.18 4.28
N PRO A 347 -6.66 -28.36 4.80
CA PRO A 347 -7.54 -29.13 5.67
C PRO A 347 -7.90 -28.39 6.97
N LEU A 348 -9.14 -28.54 7.47
CA LEU A 348 -9.58 -27.90 8.72
C LEU A 348 -8.80 -28.32 9.97
N ASN A 349 -8.21 -29.51 10.00
CA ASN A 349 -7.35 -29.93 11.10
C ASN A 349 -6.04 -29.13 11.19
N GLU A 350 -5.59 -28.53 10.08
CA GLU A 350 -4.40 -27.68 10.05
C GLU A 350 -4.74 -26.21 10.34
N VAL A 351 -5.84 -25.71 9.77
CA VAL A 351 -6.20 -24.29 9.89
C VAL A 351 -7.14 -23.98 11.07
N GLY A 352 -7.74 -24.99 11.68
CA GLY A 352 -8.68 -24.85 12.79
C GLY A 352 -10.07 -24.43 12.33
N GLN A 353 -10.22 -23.24 11.79
CA GLN A 353 -11.46 -22.67 11.26
C GLN A 353 -11.20 -21.78 10.05
N ARG A 354 -12.21 -21.56 9.20
CA ARG A 354 -12.19 -20.59 8.12
C ARG A 354 -12.89 -19.32 8.56
N ALA A 355 -12.17 -18.22 8.61
CA ALA A 355 -12.75 -16.91 8.95
C ALA A 355 -13.51 -16.34 7.75
N ASP A 356 -14.67 -15.74 8.02
CA ASP A 356 -15.37 -14.95 7.00
C ASP A 356 -14.61 -13.62 6.80
N THR A 357 -14.15 -13.38 5.58
CA THR A 357 -13.18 -12.33 5.28
C THR A 357 -13.70 -11.38 4.21
N VAL A 358 -13.63 -10.08 4.49
CA VAL A 358 -13.94 -9.00 3.56
C VAL A 358 -12.65 -8.33 3.11
N PHE A 359 -12.43 -8.21 1.81
CA PHE A 359 -11.26 -7.54 1.25
C PHE A 359 -11.61 -6.10 0.87
N VAL A 360 -10.91 -5.15 1.50
CA VAL A 360 -11.03 -3.72 1.22
C VAL A 360 -9.81 -3.28 0.42
N THR A 361 -9.99 -3.00 -0.86
CA THR A 361 -8.88 -2.66 -1.76
C THR A 361 -8.78 -1.16 -1.97
N SER A 362 -7.56 -0.62 -1.99
CA SER A 362 -7.33 0.71 -2.53
C SER A 362 -7.59 0.73 -4.05
N GLY A 363 -7.85 1.92 -4.61
CA GLY A 363 -8.00 2.06 -6.06
C GLY A 363 -6.76 1.57 -6.81
N LEU A 364 -5.58 1.90 -6.31
CA LEU A 364 -4.31 1.47 -6.89
C LEU A 364 -4.10 -0.05 -6.80
N PHE A 365 -4.52 -0.70 -5.72
CA PHE A 365 -4.49 -2.16 -5.61
C PHE A 365 -5.39 -2.80 -6.67
N ARG A 366 -6.61 -2.30 -6.81
CA ARG A 366 -7.54 -2.77 -7.84
C ARG A 366 -6.93 -2.67 -9.25
N ASP A 367 -6.25 -1.57 -9.54
CA ASP A 367 -5.71 -1.29 -10.87
C ASP A 367 -4.44 -2.10 -11.19
N LEU A 368 -3.61 -2.39 -10.19
CA LEU A 368 -2.34 -3.10 -10.36
C LEU A 368 -2.44 -4.61 -10.11
N PHE A 369 -3.30 -5.04 -9.19
CA PHE A 369 -3.33 -6.40 -8.67
C PHE A 369 -4.60 -7.17 -9.08
N GLY A 370 -5.10 -6.94 -10.29
CA GLY A 370 -6.31 -7.59 -10.80
C GLY A 370 -6.27 -9.12 -10.72
N GLN A 371 -5.11 -9.73 -10.98
CA GLN A 371 -4.95 -11.18 -10.85
C GLN A 371 -5.06 -11.64 -9.39
N GLN A 372 -4.54 -10.88 -8.44
CA GLN A 372 -4.65 -11.17 -7.01
C GLN A 372 -6.09 -11.07 -6.53
N ILE A 373 -6.86 -10.10 -7.04
CA ILE A 373 -8.31 -10.00 -6.76
C ILE A 373 -9.03 -11.27 -7.23
N ILE A 374 -8.70 -11.76 -8.42
CA ILE A 374 -9.27 -13.02 -8.94
C ILE A 374 -8.88 -14.20 -8.03
N TRP A 375 -7.64 -14.25 -7.54
CA TRP A 375 -7.22 -15.29 -6.62
C TRP A 375 -7.94 -15.20 -5.26
N LEU A 376 -8.15 -13.99 -4.73
CA LEU A 376 -8.90 -13.79 -3.48
C LEU A 376 -10.37 -14.18 -3.62
N ASP A 377 -11.01 -13.82 -4.73
CA ASP A 377 -12.37 -14.26 -5.04
C ASP A 377 -12.48 -15.79 -5.11
N LYS A 378 -11.58 -16.43 -5.85
CA LYS A 378 -11.51 -17.89 -5.91
C LYS A 378 -11.23 -18.54 -4.55
N ALA A 379 -10.44 -17.90 -3.69
CA ALA A 379 -10.17 -18.40 -2.35
C ALA A 379 -11.45 -18.41 -1.48
N VAL A 380 -12.29 -17.37 -1.57
CA VAL A 380 -13.60 -17.33 -0.91
C VAL A 380 -14.48 -18.47 -1.41
N LEU A 381 -14.53 -18.70 -2.72
CA LEU A 381 -15.29 -19.78 -3.31
C LEU A 381 -14.75 -21.18 -2.92
N LEU A 382 -13.43 -21.35 -2.82
CA LEU A 382 -12.81 -22.59 -2.31
C LEU A 382 -13.16 -22.86 -0.85
N ALA A 383 -13.20 -21.81 -0.03
CA ALA A 383 -13.62 -21.90 1.35
C ALA A 383 -15.10 -22.32 1.45
N LEU A 384 -15.97 -21.73 0.63
CA LEU A 384 -17.38 -22.13 0.52
C LEU A 384 -17.54 -23.58 0.06
N ASP A 385 -16.80 -23.99 -0.98
CA ASP A 385 -16.82 -25.35 -1.53
C ASP A 385 -16.39 -26.42 -0.50
N GLY A 386 -15.63 -25.99 0.52
CA GLY A 386 -15.26 -26.81 1.68
C GLY A 386 -16.45 -27.40 2.42
N SER A 387 -17.58 -26.71 2.46
CA SER A 387 -18.82 -27.17 3.10
C SER A 387 -19.89 -27.59 2.09
N ARG A 388 -19.56 -27.74 0.81
CA ARG A 388 -20.56 -28.00 -0.24
C ARG A 388 -21.47 -29.17 0.06
N ARG A 389 -20.91 -30.33 0.40
CA ARG A 389 -21.69 -31.54 0.71
C ARG A 389 -22.54 -31.37 1.96
N THR A 390 -22.04 -30.66 2.96
CA THR A 390 -22.80 -30.34 4.18
C THR A 390 -23.98 -29.44 3.84
N ILE A 391 -23.82 -28.42 3.02
CA ILE A 391 -24.92 -27.52 2.59
C ILE A 391 -25.93 -28.30 1.75
N GLU A 392 -25.48 -29.06 0.74
CA GLU A 392 -26.39 -29.86 -0.11
C GLU A 392 -27.25 -30.86 0.71
N ARG A 393 -26.68 -31.44 1.77
CA ARG A 393 -27.37 -32.37 2.67
C ARG A 393 -28.34 -31.66 3.63
N THR A 394 -27.90 -30.54 4.25
CA THR A 394 -28.66 -29.88 5.32
C THR A 394 -29.60 -28.79 4.80
N ARG A 395 -29.32 -28.24 3.62
CA ARG A 395 -30.06 -27.16 2.97
C ARG A 395 -30.24 -27.42 1.47
N PRO A 396 -31.00 -28.48 1.11
CA PRO A 396 -31.24 -28.85 -0.29
C PRO A 396 -31.95 -27.73 -1.07
N ASP A 397 -32.68 -26.86 -0.39
CA ASP A 397 -33.31 -25.66 -0.95
C ASP A 397 -32.30 -24.67 -1.56
N LEU A 398 -31.07 -24.67 -1.11
CA LEU A 398 -29.98 -23.80 -1.58
C LEU A 398 -29.09 -24.45 -2.66
N ALA A 399 -29.29 -25.70 -2.99
CA ALA A 399 -28.40 -26.49 -3.87
C ALA A 399 -28.24 -25.88 -5.29
N SER A 400 -29.27 -25.25 -5.83
CA SER A 400 -29.18 -24.58 -7.13
C SER A 400 -28.33 -23.32 -7.07
N ALA A 401 -28.58 -22.48 -6.08
CA ALA A 401 -27.82 -21.25 -5.85
C ALA A 401 -26.33 -21.56 -5.55
N LEU A 402 -26.07 -22.60 -4.76
CA LEU A 402 -24.72 -23.04 -4.43
C LEU A 402 -23.95 -23.49 -5.67
N ARG A 403 -24.57 -24.26 -6.56
CA ARG A 403 -23.93 -24.69 -7.81
C ARG A 403 -23.58 -23.49 -8.70
N ALA A 404 -24.49 -22.53 -8.82
CA ALA A 404 -24.25 -21.31 -9.59
C ALA A 404 -23.10 -20.47 -8.97
N ALA A 405 -23.08 -20.31 -7.64
CA ALA A 405 -22.02 -19.59 -6.94
C ALA A 405 -20.64 -20.23 -7.11
N LEU A 406 -20.56 -21.56 -7.19
CA LEU A 406 -19.30 -22.31 -7.30
C LEU A 406 -18.83 -22.56 -8.75
N GLU A 407 -19.64 -22.21 -9.75
CA GLU A 407 -19.29 -22.38 -11.17
C GLU A 407 -17.91 -21.76 -11.54
N PRO A 408 -17.55 -20.55 -11.06
CA PRO A 408 -16.27 -19.93 -11.40
C PRO A 408 -15.02 -20.70 -10.92
N LEU A 409 -15.16 -21.66 -10.02
CA LEU A 409 -14.03 -22.49 -9.58
C LEU A 409 -13.51 -23.40 -10.70
N GLY A 410 -14.40 -23.90 -11.57
CA GLY A 410 -14.02 -24.82 -12.63
C GLY A 410 -13.22 -26.03 -12.12
N PRO A 411 -12.02 -26.28 -12.70
CA PRO A 411 -11.18 -27.42 -12.30
C PRO A 411 -10.66 -27.37 -10.86
N MET A 412 -10.69 -26.21 -10.20
CA MET A 412 -10.25 -26.08 -8.81
C MET A 412 -11.32 -26.51 -7.79
N ALA A 413 -12.55 -26.79 -8.24
CA ALA A 413 -13.60 -27.28 -7.36
C ALA A 413 -13.20 -28.59 -6.67
N SER A 414 -13.32 -28.60 -5.35
CA SER A 414 -12.99 -29.76 -4.50
C SER A 414 -14.04 -29.88 -3.39
N PRO A 415 -15.23 -30.45 -3.70
CA PRO A 415 -16.35 -30.50 -2.77
C PRO A 415 -15.99 -31.16 -1.44
N GLY A 416 -16.14 -30.40 -0.34
CA GLY A 416 -15.85 -30.86 1.01
C GLY A 416 -17.11 -31.07 1.85
N ASP A 417 -16.92 -31.63 3.03
CA ASP A 417 -17.96 -31.93 4.00
C ASP A 417 -17.69 -31.25 5.37
N GLU A 418 -17.14 -30.03 5.30
CA GLU A 418 -16.78 -29.26 6.49
C GLU A 418 -18.02 -28.80 7.24
N PRO A 419 -18.01 -28.86 8.61
CA PRO A 419 -19.12 -28.37 9.42
C PRO A 419 -19.21 -26.84 9.34
N LEU A 420 -20.42 -26.30 9.22
CA LEU A 420 -20.66 -24.85 9.14
C LEU A 420 -20.17 -24.10 10.39
N ALA A 421 -20.15 -24.77 11.55
CA ALA A 421 -19.60 -24.19 12.79
C ALA A 421 -18.10 -23.84 12.71
N ARG A 422 -17.34 -24.47 11.81
CA ARG A 422 -15.91 -24.22 11.60
C ARG A 422 -15.60 -23.55 10.26
N ASN A 423 -16.60 -23.36 9.41
CA ASN A 423 -16.47 -22.68 8.14
C ASN A 423 -17.42 -21.48 8.11
N HIS A 424 -16.93 -20.35 8.62
CA HIS A 424 -17.75 -19.14 8.77
C HIS A 424 -18.13 -18.54 7.42
N VAL A 425 -17.31 -18.71 6.36
CA VAL A 425 -17.64 -18.31 4.99
C VAL A 425 -18.89 -19.03 4.53
N ALA A 426 -18.92 -20.35 4.66
CA ALA A 426 -20.07 -21.17 4.25
C ALA A 426 -21.30 -20.87 5.11
N ARG A 427 -21.14 -20.72 6.43
CA ARG A 427 -22.22 -20.34 7.35
C ARG A 427 -22.86 -19.02 6.96
N HIS A 428 -22.02 -18.01 6.72
CA HIS A 428 -22.49 -16.69 6.30
C HIS A 428 -23.24 -16.75 4.95
N TRP A 429 -22.66 -17.42 3.96
CA TRP A 429 -23.30 -17.62 2.66
C TRP A 429 -24.69 -18.27 2.78
N VAL A 430 -24.83 -19.31 3.60
CA VAL A 430 -26.12 -19.98 3.88
C VAL A 430 -27.13 -19.00 4.50
N ASN A 431 -26.71 -18.19 5.46
CA ASN A 431 -27.58 -17.24 6.14
C ASN A 431 -28.08 -16.15 5.20
N GLU A 432 -27.15 -15.52 4.46
CA GLU A 432 -27.49 -14.43 3.54
C GLU A 432 -28.34 -14.91 2.38
N THR A 433 -27.98 -16.02 1.72
CA THR A 433 -28.75 -16.57 0.62
C THR A 433 -30.16 -16.97 1.08
N SER A 434 -30.29 -17.54 2.28
CA SER A 434 -31.60 -17.85 2.86
C SER A 434 -32.45 -16.60 3.10
N ALA A 435 -31.83 -15.52 3.55
CA ALA A 435 -32.50 -14.24 3.76
C ALA A 435 -32.98 -13.61 2.45
N LEU A 436 -32.16 -13.70 1.38
CA LEU A 436 -32.50 -13.19 0.05
C LEU A 436 -33.69 -13.98 -0.55
N ILE A 437 -33.64 -15.32 -0.52
CA ILE A 437 -34.73 -16.16 -1.00
C ILE A 437 -36.05 -15.87 -0.27
N LYS A 438 -36.01 -15.65 1.06
CA LYS A 438 -37.21 -15.27 1.83
C LYS A 438 -37.79 -13.92 1.41
N ARG A 439 -36.97 -13.04 0.84
CA ARG A 439 -37.39 -11.72 0.29
C ARG A 439 -37.86 -11.79 -1.15
N GLY A 440 -37.81 -12.97 -1.80
CA GLY A 440 -38.19 -13.16 -3.20
C GLY A 440 -37.12 -12.65 -4.19
N ILE A 441 -35.89 -12.56 -3.77
CA ILE A 441 -34.73 -12.18 -4.61
C ILE A 441 -33.98 -13.43 -5.05
#